data_bf9154ed9f612265e29048e095b1f203
#
_entry.id   bf9154ed9f612265e29048e095b1f203
#
_cell.length_a   1.000
_cell.length_b   1.000
_cell.length_c   1.000
_cell.angle_alpha   90.00
_cell.angle_beta   90.00
_cell.angle_gamma   90.00
#
_symmetry.space_group_name_H-M   'P 1'
#
loop_
_entity.id
_entity.type
_entity.pdbx_description
1 polymer ?
#
loop_
_entity_poly.entity_id
_entity_poly.type
_entity_poly.pdbx_seq_one_letter_code
_entity_poly.pdbx_strand_id
1 'polypeptide(L)'
;MSVVSQIKQLFGFRQGFVNARRYAVQQARMRDNLSRGFQKKLNTSFNKTINIVAGQIKDGESINSGILVRDIEVELTAVVKAQLRRVFQTVFDYNDRAYNRIDQKAEDDGAFLFGRSVAFEEAIILYFMNRESFISSISRTQGLLILSRIEKLRASDFTLDQIARDLRKEFRPINKNRAALIARTETHSAAGFAHQSYHKQVGDSYGVSMRKTWVATSGSRTRETHRQANGQVVSMDEDFIIGGVPMSYAGDPRGGAANVCNCRCVVVYTDIRDSVEDDFDPDDFEDV
;
A
#
# COMPACT_ATOMS: atom_id res chain seq x y z
N MET A 1 33.63 -13.14 -20.57
CA MET A 1 33.23 -12.84 -19.18
C MET A 1 31.94 -13.60 -18.89
N SER A 2 31.77 -14.22 -17.73
CA SER A 2 30.52 -14.93 -17.42
C SER A 2 29.40 -13.91 -17.24
N VAL A 3 28.14 -14.30 -17.54
CA VAL A 3 26.93 -13.49 -17.27
C VAL A 3 26.93 -12.97 -15.82
N VAL A 4 27.40 -13.77 -14.87
CA VAL A 4 27.58 -13.40 -13.47
C VAL A 4 28.63 -12.26 -13.31
N SER A 5 29.68 -12.20 -14.13
CA SER A 5 30.71 -11.12 -14.09
C SER A 5 30.17 -9.83 -14.70
N GLN A 6 29.33 -9.90 -15.72
CA GLN A 6 28.65 -8.76 -16.33
C GLN A 6 27.58 -8.20 -15.41
N ILE A 7 26.80 -9.06 -14.79
CA ILE A 7 25.85 -8.69 -13.72
C ILE A 7 26.60 -8.04 -12.55
N LYS A 8 27.77 -8.53 -12.16
CA LYS A 8 28.63 -7.90 -11.13
C LYS A 8 29.11 -6.50 -11.49
N GLN A 9 29.31 -6.20 -12.76
CA GLN A 9 29.59 -4.84 -13.26
C GLN A 9 28.34 -3.97 -13.36
N LEU A 10 27.20 -4.56 -13.75
CA LEU A 10 25.89 -3.92 -13.84
C LEU A 10 25.35 -3.48 -12.46
N PHE A 11 25.56 -4.31 -11.46
CA PHE A 11 25.17 -4.02 -10.07
C PHE A 11 26.31 -3.38 -9.25
N GLY A 12 27.31 -2.79 -9.88
CA GLY A 12 28.25 -1.90 -9.20
C GLY A 12 27.53 -0.67 -8.66
N PHE A 13 26.70 -0.88 -7.68
CA PHE A 13 25.97 0.13 -6.93
C PHE A 13 26.93 0.97 -6.06
N ARG A 14 27.86 1.69 -6.65
CA ARG A 14 28.46 2.85 -5.99
C ARG A 14 27.45 3.99 -5.77
N GLN A 15 26.16 3.69 -5.89
CA GLN A 15 25.07 4.64 -5.70
C GLN A 15 24.17 4.28 -4.50
N GLY A 16 24.62 3.41 -3.60
CA GLY A 16 23.78 2.84 -2.56
C GLY A 16 23.05 3.87 -1.70
N PHE A 17 23.72 4.90 -1.17
CA PHE A 17 23.11 5.76 -0.16
C PHE A 17 22.79 7.19 -0.54
N VAL A 18 23.59 7.85 -1.37
CA VAL A 18 23.23 9.18 -1.90
C VAL A 18 21.86 9.16 -2.61
N ASN A 19 21.43 7.96 -3.05
CA ASN A 19 20.12 7.74 -3.66
C ASN A 19 19.05 7.18 -2.72
N ALA A 20 19.36 6.67 -1.53
CA ALA A 20 18.36 6.11 -0.62
C ALA A 20 17.35 7.17 -0.17
N ARG A 21 17.80 8.36 0.21
CA ARG A 21 16.92 9.50 0.50
C ARG A 21 16.08 9.89 -0.72
N ARG A 22 16.71 10.02 -1.88
CA ARG A 22 16.00 10.31 -3.14
C ARG A 22 14.99 9.22 -3.48
N TYR A 23 15.37 7.97 -3.31
CA TYR A 23 14.48 6.81 -3.47
C TYR A 23 13.31 6.89 -2.49
N ALA A 24 13.54 7.12 -1.19
CA ALA A 24 12.49 7.25 -0.18
C ALA A 24 11.51 8.38 -0.50
N VAL A 25 12.00 9.55 -0.92
CA VAL A 25 11.16 10.69 -1.34
C VAL A 25 10.32 10.33 -2.58
N GLN A 26 10.91 9.67 -3.57
CA GLN A 26 10.21 9.25 -4.79
C GLN A 26 9.12 8.22 -4.47
N GLN A 27 9.41 7.26 -3.61
CA GLN A 27 8.44 6.27 -3.14
C GLN A 27 7.29 6.92 -2.39
N ALA A 28 7.56 7.87 -1.50
CA ALA A 28 6.54 8.63 -0.79
C ALA A 28 5.63 9.39 -1.76
N ARG A 29 6.18 10.12 -2.72
CA ARG A 29 5.43 10.87 -3.74
C ARG A 29 4.58 9.96 -4.64
N MET A 30 5.14 8.84 -5.07
CA MET A 30 4.42 7.84 -5.88
C MET A 30 3.21 7.29 -5.11
N ARG A 31 3.39 6.88 -3.86
CA ARG A 31 2.31 6.37 -3.01
C ARG A 31 1.24 7.42 -2.73
N ASP A 32 1.63 8.66 -2.47
CA ASP A 32 0.68 9.76 -2.25
C ASP A 32 -0.18 10.03 -3.50
N ASN A 33 0.41 9.98 -4.68
CA ASN A 33 -0.33 10.15 -5.95
C ASN A 33 -1.33 9.01 -6.18
N LEU A 34 -0.89 7.76 -5.96
CA LEU A 34 -1.74 6.57 -6.09
C LEU A 34 -2.88 6.58 -5.07
N SER A 35 -2.57 6.93 -3.82
CA SER A 35 -3.57 6.96 -2.74
C SER A 35 -4.65 8.02 -2.95
N ARG A 36 -4.32 9.19 -3.52
CA ARG A 36 -5.33 10.21 -3.87
C ARG A 36 -6.34 9.72 -4.91
N GLY A 37 -5.87 9.03 -5.95
CA GLY A 37 -6.74 8.41 -6.94
C GLY A 37 -7.65 7.33 -6.34
N PHE A 38 -7.08 6.50 -5.48
CA PHE A 38 -7.81 5.45 -4.77
C PHE A 38 -8.84 6.04 -3.81
N GLN A 39 -8.46 7.04 -3.00
CA GLN A 39 -9.37 7.77 -2.11
C GLN A 39 -10.59 8.30 -2.85
N LYS A 40 -10.40 8.93 -4.01
CA LYS A 40 -11.49 9.47 -4.80
C LYS A 40 -12.49 8.37 -5.19
N LYS A 41 -12.01 7.22 -5.66
CA LYS A 41 -12.85 6.09 -6.08
C LYS A 41 -13.59 5.46 -4.91
N LEU A 42 -12.92 5.23 -3.76
CA LEU A 42 -13.55 4.73 -2.54
C LEU A 42 -14.63 5.68 -2.03
N ASN A 43 -14.33 6.98 -1.98
CA ASN A 43 -15.31 7.96 -1.54
C ASN A 43 -16.54 8.00 -2.47
N THR A 44 -16.33 7.87 -3.78
CA THR A 44 -17.44 7.77 -4.75
C THR A 44 -18.28 6.52 -4.51
N SER A 45 -17.65 5.36 -4.31
CA SER A 45 -18.33 4.09 -4.01
C SER A 45 -19.14 4.18 -2.71
N PHE A 46 -18.54 4.65 -1.62
CA PHE A 46 -19.26 4.84 -0.35
C PHE A 46 -20.45 5.80 -0.46
N ASN A 47 -20.29 6.92 -1.17
CA ASN A 47 -21.39 7.89 -1.34
C ASN A 47 -22.49 7.34 -2.27
N LYS A 48 -22.16 6.52 -3.27
CA LYS A 48 -23.13 5.81 -4.10
C LYS A 48 -24.02 4.91 -3.26
N THR A 49 -23.43 4.11 -2.36
CA THR A 49 -24.17 3.28 -1.40
C THR A 49 -25.13 4.11 -0.55
N ILE A 50 -24.67 5.22 0.03
CA ILE A 50 -25.52 6.11 0.82
C ILE A 50 -26.68 6.68 0.00
N ASN A 51 -26.47 7.04 -1.25
CA ASN A 51 -27.52 7.55 -2.12
C ASN A 51 -28.57 6.48 -2.45
N ILE A 52 -28.15 5.25 -2.70
CA ILE A 52 -29.07 4.10 -2.91
C ILE A 52 -29.92 3.88 -1.67
N VAL A 53 -29.29 3.72 -0.50
CA VAL A 53 -29.99 3.50 0.77
C VAL A 53 -30.95 4.64 1.11
N ALA A 54 -30.52 5.89 0.89
CA ALA A 54 -31.38 7.05 1.13
C ALA A 54 -32.57 7.12 0.15
N GLY A 55 -32.41 6.64 -1.08
CA GLY A 55 -33.50 6.46 -2.04
C GLY A 55 -34.52 5.44 -1.52
N GLN A 56 -34.06 4.24 -1.18
CA GLN A 56 -34.91 3.17 -0.63
C GLN A 56 -35.71 3.62 0.61
N ILE A 57 -35.05 4.35 1.53
CA ILE A 57 -35.72 4.89 2.71
C ILE A 57 -36.84 5.87 2.29
N LYS A 58 -36.56 6.77 1.37
CA LYS A 58 -37.55 7.74 0.87
C LYS A 58 -38.78 7.04 0.26
N ASP A 59 -38.55 5.95 -0.47
CA ASP A 59 -39.58 5.15 -1.12
C ASP A 59 -40.30 4.20 -0.14
N GLY A 60 -39.97 4.25 1.16
CA GLY A 60 -40.58 3.43 2.21
C GLY A 60 -40.09 1.98 2.25
N GLU A 61 -39.01 1.66 1.53
CA GLU A 61 -38.47 0.30 1.47
C GLU A 61 -37.73 -0.07 2.77
N SER A 62 -37.72 -1.36 3.09
CA SER A 62 -36.93 -1.92 4.18
C SER A 62 -35.49 -2.21 3.73
N ILE A 63 -34.52 -1.85 4.55
CA ILE A 63 -33.10 -2.15 4.26
C ILE A 63 -32.74 -3.51 4.83
N ASN A 64 -32.43 -4.48 3.96
CA ASN A 64 -31.91 -5.78 4.37
C ASN A 64 -30.40 -5.66 4.63
N SER A 65 -29.99 -5.98 5.88
CA SER A 65 -28.59 -5.86 6.31
C SER A 65 -27.62 -6.75 5.53
N GLY A 66 -28.02 -7.99 5.24
CA GLY A 66 -27.19 -8.94 4.51
C GLY A 66 -26.98 -8.52 3.04
N ILE A 67 -28.05 -8.03 2.39
CA ILE A 67 -27.96 -7.51 1.03
C ILE A 67 -27.08 -6.27 0.98
N LEU A 68 -27.29 -5.32 1.88
CA LEU A 68 -26.50 -4.09 1.95
C LEU A 68 -24.99 -4.40 2.11
N VAL A 69 -24.62 -5.27 3.04
CA VAL A 69 -23.21 -5.61 3.27
C VAL A 69 -22.61 -6.28 2.04
N ARG A 70 -23.33 -7.20 1.41
CA ARG A 70 -22.89 -7.90 0.19
C ARG A 70 -22.71 -6.93 -0.97
N ASP A 71 -23.63 -6.01 -1.19
CA ASP A 71 -23.54 -5.03 -2.28
C ASP A 71 -22.36 -4.08 -2.09
N ILE A 72 -22.09 -3.66 -0.85
CA ILE A 72 -20.89 -2.90 -0.49
C ILE A 72 -19.64 -3.73 -0.80
N GLU A 73 -19.61 -5.00 -0.42
CA GLU A 73 -18.46 -5.89 -0.63
C GLU A 73 -18.14 -6.08 -2.12
N VAL A 74 -19.14 -6.32 -2.95
CA VAL A 74 -18.98 -6.47 -4.40
C VAL A 74 -18.40 -5.20 -5.02
N GLU A 75 -18.99 -4.05 -4.71
CA GLU A 75 -18.52 -2.76 -5.22
C GLU A 75 -17.08 -2.45 -4.76
N LEU A 76 -16.79 -2.65 -3.46
CA LEU A 76 -15.46 -2.40 -2.91
C LEU A 76 -14.41 -3.36 -3.48
N THR A 77 -14.74 -4.64 -3.65
CA THR A 77 -13.83 -5.62 -4.25
C THR A 77 -13.35 -5.17 -5.61
N ALA A 78 -14.26 -4.72 -6.48
CA ALA A 78 -13.92 -4.23 -7.82
C ALA A 78 -13.01 -3.00 -7.75
N VAL A 79 -13.35 -2.02 -6.91
CA VAL A 79 -12.56 -0.79 -6.74
C VAL A 79 -11.18 -1.10 -6.19
N VAL A 80 -11.09 -1.93 -5.13
CA VAL A 80 -9.83 -2.28 -4.47
C VAL A 80 -8.94 -3.07 -5.42
N LYS A 81 -9.44 -4.14 -6.06
CA LYS A 81 -8.65 -4.93 -7.01
C LYS A 81 -8.05 -4.08 -8.12
N ALA A 82 -8.86 -3.23 -8.76
CA ALA A 82 -8.37 -2.35 -9.83
C ALA A 82 -7.30 -1.37 -9.36
N GLN A 83 -7.45 -0.79 -8.15
CA GLN A 83 -6.46 0.16 -7.64
C GLN A 83 -5.17 -0.51 -7.17
N LEU A 84 -5.27 -1.65 -6.50
CA LEU A 84 -4.08 -2.38 -6.05
C LEU A 84 -3.27 -2.91 -7.25
N ARG A 85 -3.94 -3.43 -8.29
CA ARG A 85 -3.26 -3.81 -9.54
C ARG A 85 -2.49 -2.61 -10.14
N ARG A 86 -3.09 -1.41 -10.12
CA ARG A 86 -2.40 -0.19 -10.55
C ARG A 86 -1.18 0.15 -9.70
N VAL A 87 -1.26 -0.06 -8.37
CA VAL A 87 -0.11 0.13 -7.47
C VAL A 87 1.02 -0.81 -7.86
N PHE A 88 0.74 -2.11 -8.02
CA PHE A 88 1.73 -3.09 -8.44
C PHE A 88 2.37 -2.73 -9.78
N GLN A 89 1.55 -2.42 -10.79
CA GLN A 89 2.07 -2.02 -12.11
C GLN A 89 2.99 -0.80 -11.99
N THR A 90 2.60 0.22 -11.24
CA THR A 90 3.41 1.43 -11.07
C THR A 90 4.74 1.15 -10.37
N VAL A 91 4.74 0.26 -9.36
CA VAL A 91 5.94 -0.13 -8.62
C VAL A 91 6.88 -0.95 -9.50
N PHE A 92 6.35 -1.94 -10.22
CA PHE A 92 7.16 -2.76 -11.13
C PHE A 92 7.76 -1.91 -12.25
N ASP A 93 6.96 -1.08 -12.93
CA ASP A 93 7.43 -0.15 -13.97
C ASP A 93 8.47 0.85 -13.44
N TYR A 94 8.36 1.26 -12.19
CA TYR A 94 9.34 2.14 -11.56
C TYR A 94 10.67 1.43 -11.37
N ASN A 95 10.65 0.22 -10.84
CA ASN A 95 11.84 -0.56 -10.62
C ASN A 95 12.50 -1.00 -11.95
N ASP A 96 11.71 -1.47 -12.91
CA ASP A 96 12.21 -1.81 -14.27
C ASP A 96 12.96 -0.63 -14.87
N ARG A 97 12.41 0.58 -14.82
CA ARG A 97 13.09 1.78 -15.31
C ARG A 97 14.34 2.14 -14.52
N ALA A 98 14.37 1.86 -13.23
CA ALA A 98 15.56 2.09 -12.41
C ALA A 98 16.68 1.13 -12.83
N TYR A 99 16.38 -0.14 -13.02
CA TYR A 99 17.34 -1.14 -13.48
C TYR A 99 17.78 -0.92 -14.93
N ASN A 100 16.88 -0.63 -15.86
CA ASN A 100 17.20 -0.37 -17.28
C ASN A 100 18.09 0.89 -17.48
N ARG A 101 18.03 1.89 -16.61
CA ARG A 101 18.96 3.03 -16.66
C ARG A 101 20.39 2.66 -16.29
N ILE A 102 20.56 1.60 -15.52
CA ILE A 102 21.87 1.05 -15.16
C ILE A 102 22.40 0.25 -16.35
N ASP A 103 21.53 -0.50 -17.01
CA ASP A 103 21.84 -1.35 -18.16
C ASP A 103 22.25 -0.55 -19.40
N GLN A 104 21.61 0.58 -19.69
CA GLN A 104 21.98 1.48 -20.81
C GLN A 104 23.41 2.07 -20.70
N LYS A 105 24.07 1.93 -19.55
CA LYS A 105 25.49 2.26 -19.37
C LYS A 105 26.42 1.07 -19.59
N ALA A 106 25.88 -0.14 -19.67
CA ALA A 106 26.58 -1.35 -20.02
C ALA A 106 26.02 -1.80 -21.36
N GLU A 107 26.80 -1.66 -22.43
CA GLU A 107 26.45 -1.97 -23.82
C GLU A 107 26.04 -3.44 -24.04
N ASP A 108 24.86 -3.86 -23.52
CA ASP A 108 24.36 -5.21 -23.75
C ASP A 108 22.82 -5.30 -23.84
N ASP A 109 22.33 -6.11 -24.78
CA ASP A 109 21.00 -6.16 -25.40
C ASP A 109 19.85 -6.77 -24.54
N GLY A 110 19.94 -6.79 -23.24
CA GLY A 110 18.97 -7.42 -22.35
C GLY A 110 18.06 -6.46 -21.62
N ALA A 111 16.96 -6.02 -22.23
CA ALA A 111 15.93 -5.22 -21.53
C ALA A 111 15.29 -6.02 -20.39
N PHE A 112 15.46 -5.54 -19.16
CA PHE A 112 14.76 -6.04 -17.98
C PHE A 112 13.25 -5.72 -18.06
N LEU A 113 12.39 -6.72 -18.15
CA LEU A 113 10.95 -6.55 -18.22
C LEU A 113 10.23 -7.53 -17.26
N PHE A 114 10.27 -7.24 -15.95
CA PHE A 114 9.46 -8.00 -14.99
C PHE A 114 8.01 -7.53 -14.92
N GLY A 115 7.70 -6.32 -15.37
CA GLY A 115 6.38 -5.71 -15.25
C GLY A 115 5.21 -6.44 -15.90
N ARG A 116 5.49 -7.48 -16.73
CA ARG A 116 4.49 -8.37 -17.34
C ARG A 116 4.85 -9.86 -17.19
N SER A 117 5.72 -10.19 -16.27
CA SER A 117 6.15 -11.56 -16.03
C SER A 117 5.09 -12.35 -15.25
N VAL A 118 5.21 -13.69 -15.29
CA VAL A 118 4.41 -14.60 -14.45
C VAL A 118 4.50 -14.20 -12.98
N ALA A 119 5.69 -13.82 -12.52
CA ALA A 119 5.92 -13.40 -11.14
C ALA A 119 5.18 -12.09 -10.74
N PHE A 120 4.93 -11.19 -11.68
CA PHE A 120 4.05 -10.02 -11.43
C PHE A 120 2.62 -10.46 -11.12
N GLU A 121 2.05 -11.36 -11.92
CA GLU A 121 0.70 -11.87 -11.69
C GLU A 121 0.63 -12.71 -10.42
N GLU A 122 1.63 -13.53 -10.13
CA GLU A 122 1.72 -14.31 -8.89
C GLU A 122 1.78 -13.40 -7.66
N ALA A 123 2.59 -12.35 -7.68
CA ALA A 123 2.66 -11.39 -6.59
C ALA A 123 1.31 -10.71 -6.33
N ILE A 124 0.59 -10.33 -7.38
CA ILE A 124 -0.76 -9.77 -7.26
C ILE A 124 -1.73 -10.78 -6.65
N ILE A 125 -1.73 -12.02 -7.14
CA ILE A 125 -2.62 -13.07 -6.64
C ILE A 125 -2.36 -13.33 -5.16
N LEU A 126 -1.09 -13.53 -4.77
CA LEU A 126 -0.69 -13.75 -3.37
C LEU A 126 -1.10 -12.59 -2.47
N TYR A 127 -0.94 -11.35 -2.93
CA TYR A 127 -1.38 -10.20 -2.17
C TYR A 127 -2.89 -10.19 -1.97
N PHE A 128 -3.67 -10.45 -3.02
CA PHE A 128 -5.13 -10.46 -2.92
C PHE A 128 -5.67 -11.56 -2.03
N MET A 129 -5.12 -12.77 -2.08
CA MET A 129 -5.53 -13.87 -1.21
C MET A 129 -5.45 -13.50 0.27
N ASN A 130 -4.47 -12.67 0.64
CA ASN A 130 -4.31 -12.18 2.02
C ASN A 130 -5.17 -10.95 2.35
N ARG A 131 -5.96 -10.40 1.39
CA ARG A 131 -6.75 -9.17 1.58
C ARG A 131 -8.26 -9.34 1.51
N GLU A 132 -8.78 -10.52 1.20
CA GLU A 132 -10.22 -10.75 1.10
C GLU A 132 -10.93 -10.48 2.43
N SER A 133 -10.41 -10.99 3.54
CA SER A 133 -10.96 -10.76 4.89
C SER A 133 -10.99 -9.27 5.27
N PHE A 134 -10.03 -8.50 4.78
CA PHE A 134 -9.98 -7.06 5.01
C PHE A 134 -11.10 -6.31 4.27
N ILE A 135 -11.38 -6.66 3.01
CA ILE A 135 -12.47 -6.08 2.22
C ILE A 135 -13.81 -6.39 2.88
N SER A 136 -14.03 -7.64 3.28
CA SER A 136 -15.22 -8.08 4.02
C SER A 136 -15.40 -7.31 5.33
N SER A 137 -14.31 -7.09 6.08
CA SER A 137 -14.32 -6.31 7.32
C SER A 137 -14.71 -4.85 7.09
N ILE A 138 -14.19 -4.20 6.03
CA ILE A 138 -14.57 -2.83 5.68
C ILE A 138 -16.05 -2.77 5.30
N SER A 139 -16.53 -3.72 4.48
CA SER A 139 -17.90 -3.77 3.99
C SER A 139 -18.88 -3.94 5.14
N ARG A 140 -18.60 -4.88 6.04
CA ARG A 140 -19.39 -5.11 7.26
C ARG A 140 -19.43 -3.87 8.15
N THR A 141 -18.28 -3.25 8.42
CA THR A 141 -18.21 -2.05 9.25
C THR A 141 -18.99 -0.90 8.63
N GLN A 142 -18.90 -0.71 7.32
CA GLN A 142 -19.65 0.33 6.61
C GLN A 142 -21.15 0.07 6.66
N GLY A 143 -21.59 -1.17 6.43
CA GLY A 143 -23.01 -1.56 6.53
C GLY A 143 -23.58 -1.33 7.92
N LEU A 144 -22.88 -1.77 8.96
CA LEU A 144 -23.29 -1.59 10.36
C LEU A 144 -23.39 -0.10 10.74
N LEU A 145 -22.46 0.74 10.30
CA LEU A 145 -22.52 2.19 10.54
C LEU A 145 -23.77 2.82 9.91
N ILE A 146 -24.08 2.43 8.67
CA ILE A 146 -25.27 2.92 7.97
C ILE A 146 -26.55 2.48 8.71
N LEU A 147 -26.67 1.21 9.05
CA LEU A 147 -27.83 0.66 9.72
C LEU A 147 -28.05 1.29 11.11
N SER A 148 -26.99 1.35 11.92
CA SER A 148 -27.07 1.99 13.25
C SER A 148 -27.52 3.46 13.16
N ARG A 149 -27.14 4.16 12.09
CA ARG A 149 -27.56 5.55 11.91
C ARG A 149 -29.02 5.64 11.48
N ILE A 150 -29.47 4.76 10.59
CA ILE A 150 -30.88 4.68 10.20
C ILE A 150 -31.77 4.41 11.41
N GLU A 151 -31.39 3.47 12.26
CA GLU A 151 -32.12 3.15 13.50
C GLU A 151 -32.26 4.38 14.41
N LYS A 152 -31.16 5.11 14.63
CA LYS A 152 -31.17 6.35 15.42
C LYS A 152 -32.07 7.42 14.82
N LEU A 153 -32.05 7.61 13.51
CA LEU A 153 -32.89 8.59 12.81
C LEU A 153 -34.38 8.19 12.82
N ARG A 154 -34.68 6.88 12.74
CA ARG A 154 -36.04 6.36 12.86
C ARG A 154 -36.61 6.47 14.27
N ALA A 155 -35.77 6.40 15.29
CA ALA A 155 -36.17 6.62 16.70
C ALA A 155 -36.48 8.11 17.01
N SER A 156 -36.13 9.02 16.11
CA SER A 156 -36.48 10.43 16.16
C SER A 156 -37.73 10.63 15.29
N ASP A 157 -38.61 11.56 15.62
CA ASP A 157 -39.84 11.84 14.86
C ASP A 157 -39.56 12.48 13.47
N PHE A 158 -38.61 11.94 12.74
CA PHE A 158 -38.23 12.41 11.39
C PHE A 158 -39.05 11.73 10.32
N THR A 159 -39.45 12.51 9.31
CA THR A 159 -40.05 11.97 8.10
C THR A 159 -38.98 11.18 7.28
N LEU A 160 -39.42 10.28 6.43
CA LEU A 160 -38.53 9.51 5.54
C LEU A 160 -37.62 10.42 4.70
N ASP A 161 -38.14 11.54 4.22
CA ASP A 161 -37.37 12.55 3.50
C ASP A 161 -36.29 13.24 4.37
N GLN A 162 -36.59 13.49 5.64
CA GLN A 162 -35.61 14.03 6.59
C GLN A 162 -34.51 13.02 6.88
N ILE A 163 -34.90 11.76 7.17
CA ILE A 163 -33.93 10.66 7.37
C ILE A 163 -32.99 10.54 6.17
N ALA A 164 -33.54 10.49 4.96
CA ALA A 164 -32.75 10.38 3.73
C ALA A 164 -31.76 11.55 3.53
N ARG A 165 -32.19 12.78 3.84
CA ARG A 165 -31.32 13.97 3.77
C ARG A 165 -30.21 13.95 4.80
N ASP A 166 -30.54 13.64 6.05
CA ASP A 166 -29.60 13.64 7.16
C ASP A 166 -28.56 12.53 7.00
N LEU A 167 -28.96 11.35 6.51
CA LEU A 167 -28.05 10.27 6.17
C LEU A 167 -26.98 10.72 5.16
N ARG A 168 -27.39 11.36 4.05
CA ARG A 168 -26.46 11.90 3.03
C ARG A 168 -25.53 12.96 3.62
N LYS A 169 -26.07 13.89 4.43
CA LYS A 169 -25.30 14.98 5.03
C LYS A 169 -24.22 14.46 5.98
N GLU A 170 -24.56 13.52 6.85
CA GLU A 170 -23.66 12.99 7.87
C GLU A 170 -22.59 12.06 7.30
N PHE A 171 -22.95 11.21 6.34
CA PHE A 171 -21.99 10.27 5.78
C PHE A 171 -20.96 10.89 4.83
N ARG A 172 -21.22 12.06 4.26
CA ARG A 172 -20.26 12.72 3.36
C ARG A 172 -18.88 12.94 3.99
N PRO A 173 -18.73 13.57 5.17
CA PRO A 173 -17.44 13.72 5.82
C PRO A 173 -16.87 12.39 6.35
N ILE A 174 -17.73 11.49 6.86
CA ILE A 174 -17.33 10.16 7.35
C ILE A 174 -16.70 9.37 6.21
N ASN A 175 -17.37 9.28 5.07
CA ASN A 175 -16.89 8.55 3.90
C ASN A 175 -15.59 9.13 3.35
N LYS A 176 -15.44 10.45 3.32
CA LYS A 176 -14.20 11.12 2.89
C LYS A 176 -13.01 10.73 3.76
N ASN A 177 -13.20 10.73 5.08
CA ASN A 177 -12.13 10.41 6.02
C ASN A 177 -11.77 8.92 6.00
N ARG A 178 -12.79 8.04 5.95
CA ARG A 178 -12.58 6.59 5.82
C ARG A 178 -11.88 6.23 4.52
N ALA A 179 -12.33 6.78 3.41
CA ALA A 179 -11.71 6.56 2.10
C ALA A 179 -10.23 7.01 2.10
N ALA A 180 -9.91 8.13 2.74
CA ALA A 180 -8.54 8.62 2.86
C ALA A 180 -7.66 7.66 3.67
N LEU A 181 -8.17 7.18 4.81
CA LEU A 181 -7.43 6.24 5.66
C LEU A 181 -7.18 4.91 4.95
N ILE A 182 -8.23 4.32 4.38
CA ILE A 182 -8.16 3.03 3.66
C ILE A 182 -7.22 3.16 2.46
N ALA A 183 -7.42 4.17 1.62
CA ALA A 183 -6.61 4.35 0.42
C ALA A 183 -5.12 4.50 0.74
N ARG A 184 -4.77 5.29 1.76
CA ARG A 184 -3.38 5.48 2.17
C ARG A 184 -2.77 4.19 2.71
N THR A 185 -3.46 3.51 3.61
CA THR A 185 -2.98 2.28 4.24
C THR A 185 -2.80 1.18 3.21
N GLU A 186 -3.78 0.96 2.34
CA GLU A 186 -3.73 -0.10 1.35
C GLU A 186 -2.75 0.18 0.20
N THR A 187 -2.65 1.42 -0.25
CA THR A 187 -1.62 1.80 -1.23
C THR A 187 -0.22 1.57 -0.68
N HIS A 188 -0.02 1.91 0.60
CA HIS A 188 1.27 1.73 1.26
C HIS A 188 1.63 0.25 1.41
N SER A 189 0.70 -0.55 1.91
CA SER A 189 0.87 -2.00 2.08
C SER A 189 1.14 -2.70 0.74
N ALA A 190 0.35 -2.40 -0.28
CA ALA A 190 0.52 -2.98 -1.62
C ALA A 190 1.84 -2.58 -2.28
N ALA A 191 2.25 -1.31 -2.15
CA ALA A 191 3.53 -0.85 -2.67
C ALA A 191 4.71 -1.51 -1.95
N GLY A 192 4.66 -1.66 -0.62
CA GLY A 192 5.68 -2.36 0.14
C GLY A 192 5.84 -3.82 -0.29
N PHE A 193 4.72 -4.54 -0.42
CA PHE A 193 4.73 -5.92 -0.91
C PHE A 193 5.24 -6.03 -2.36
N ALA A 194 4.80 -5.13 -3.24
CA ALA A 194 5.22 -5.12 -4.64
C ALA A 194 6.74 -4.88 -4.78
N HIS A 195 7.31 -3.94 -4.01
CA HIS A 195 8.76 -3.72 -3.98
C HIS A 195 9.50 -4.95 -3.48
N GLN A 196 9.04 -5.56 -2.39
CA GLN A 196 9.67 -6.78 -1.87
C GLN A 196 9.63 -7.92 -2.89
N SER A 197 8.47 -8.16 -3.49
CA SER A 197 8.31 -9.21 -4.51
C SER A 197 9.21 -8.97 -5.72
N TYR A 198 9.30 -7.73 -6.18
CA TYR A 198 10.19 -7.37 -7.29
C TYR A 198 11.66 -7.64 -6.98
N HIS A 199 12.16 -7.15 -5.85
CA HIS A 199 13.57 -7.31 -5.47
C HIS A 199 13.92 -8.76 -5.11
N LYS A 200 12.97 -9.51 -4.53
CA LYS A 200 13.16 -10.95 -4.33
C LYS A 200 13.32 -11.68 -5.67
N GLN A 201 12.48 -11.37 -6.64
CA GLN A 201 12.58 -11.95 -7.97
C GLN A 201 13.91 -11.60 -8.66
N VAL A 202 14.38 -10.35 -8.53
CA VAL A 202 15.71 -9.95 -9.02
C VAL A 202 16.80 -10.81 -8.38
N GLY A 203 16.79 -10.95 -7.06
CA GLY A 203 17.73 -11.80 -6.34
C GLY A 203 17.74 -13.23 -6.83
N ASP A 204 16.56 -13.85 -6.92
CA ASP A 204 16.38 -15.23 -7.34
C ASP A 204 16.80 -15.46 -8.82
N SER A 205 16.45 -14.53 -9.72
CA SER A 205 16.73 -14.65 -11.16
C SER A 205 18.21 -14.47 -11.50
N TYR A 206 18.92 -13.63 -10.74
CA TYR A 206 20.33 -13.29 -11.03
C TYR A 206 21.31 -13.88 -10.03
N GLY A 207 20.85 -14.66 -9.05
CA GLY A 207 21.70 -15.25 -8.01
C GLY A 207 22.37 -14.15 -7.16
N VAL A 208 21.67 -13.03 -6.92
CA VAL A 208 22.16 -11.90 -6.15
C VAL A 208 21.55 -11.94 -4.76
N SER A 209 22.40 -11.97 -3.74
CA SER A 209 21.94 -11.87 -2.36
C SER A 209 21.59 -10.42 -2.04
N MET A 210 20.34 -10.17 -1.66
CA MET A 210 19.82 -8.84 -1.35
C MET A 210 19.66 -8.64 0.15
N ARG A 211 19.90 -7.41 0.61
CA ARG A 211 19.53 -6.91 1.95
C ARG A 211 18.43 -5.88 1.84
N LYS A 212 17.72 -5.71 2.92
CA LYS A 212 16.68 -4.68 3.03
C LYS A 212 16.90 -3.86 4.31
N THR A 213 16.75 -2.53 4.15
CA THR A 213 16.96 -1.57 5.23
C THR A 213 15.65 -0.82 5.49
N TRP A 214 15.25 -0.77 6.78
CA TRP A 214 14.09 0.02 7.19
C TRP A 214 14.45 1.50 7.26
N VAL A 215 13.69 2.33 6.57
CA VAL A 215 13.83 3.79 6.59
C VAL A 215 12.55 4.40 7.15
N ALA A 216 12.64 4.93 8.35
CA ALA A 216 11.53 5.63 8.99
C ALA A 216 11.43 7.07 8.47
N THR A 217 10.20 7.58 8.38
CA THR A 217 10.01 9.03 8.14
C THR A 217 10.33 9.82 9.40
N SER A 218 10.98 10.97 9.26
CA SER A 218 11.45 11.82 10.36
C SER A 218 10.37 12.68 11.03
N GLY A 219 9.15 12.70 10.53
CA GLY A 219 8.10 13.57 11.03
C GLY A 219 7.66 13.28 12.47
N SER A 220 7.18 14.31 13.20
CA SER A 220 6.66 14.21 14.58
C SER A 220 5.55 13.17 14.77
N ARG A 221 4.87 12.75 13.68
CA ARG A 221 3.83 11.72 13.68
C ARG A 221 4.37 10.30 13.50
N THR A 222 5.68 10.12 13.32
CA THR A 222 6.29 8.80 13.22
C THR A 222 6.29 8.14 14.59
N ARG A 223 5.83 6.90 14.65
CA ARG A 223 5.77 6.12 15.89
C ARG A 223 7.15 5.87 16.43
N GLU A 224 7.28 5.83 17.77
CA GLU A 224 8.56 5.57 18.42
C GLU A 224 9.15 4.23 17.98
N THR A 225 8.34 3.17 17.92
CA THR A 225 8.78 1.84 17.47
C THR A 225 9.32 1.85 16.05
N HIS A 226 8.80 2.72 15.18
CA HIS A 226 9.27 2.87 13.80
C HIS A 226 10.58 3.70 13.74
N ARG A 227 10.73 4.71 14.62
CA ARG A 227 11.99 5.45 14.74
C ARG A 227 13.12 4.55 15.24
N GLN A 228 12.86 3.74 16.26
CA GLN A 228 13.82 2.77 16.78
C GLN A 228 14.26 1.73 15.74
N ALA A 229 13.40 1.38 14.80
CA ALA A 229 13.71 0.48 13.71
C ALA A 229 14.47 1.15 12.55
N ASN A 230 14.62 2.49 12.56
CA ASN A 230 15.32 3.20 11.50
C ASN A 230 16.76 2.69 11.37
N GLY A 231 17.17 2.37 10.13
CA GLY A 231 18.49 1.78 9.89
C GLY A 231 18.60 0.28 10.17
N GLN A 232 17.56 -0.40 10.67
CA GLN A 232 17.60 -1.86 10.82
C GLN A 232 17.81 -2.50 9.45
N VAL A 233 18.86 -3.33 9.34
CA VAL A 233 19.23 -4.08 8.14
C VAL A 233 19.00 -5.56 8.37
N VAL A 234 18.31 -6.22 7.45
CA VAL A 234 18.07 -7.67 7.50
C VAL A 234 18.25 -8.26 6.10
N SER A 235 18.45 -9.58 6.01
CA SER A 235 18.46 -10.29 4.73
C SER A 235 17.08 -10.29 4.09
N MET A 236 16.98 -10.63 2.80
CA MET A 236 15.73 -10.59 2.05
C MET A 236 14.62 -11.46 2.66
N ASP A 237 14.99 -12.60 3.22
CA ASP A 237 14.05 -13.58 3.79
C ASP A 237 13.80 -13.39 5.29
N GLU A 238 14.54 -12.50 5.97
CA GLU A 238 14.32 -12.17 7.38
C GLU A 238 13.30 -11.04 7.55
N ASP A 239 12.65 -10.99 8.70
CA ASP A 239 11.71 -9.94 9.05
C ASP A 239 12.41 -8.84 9.87
N PHE A 240 11.99 -7.60 9.67
CA PHE A 240 12.23 -6.51 10.61
C PHE A 240 11.44 -6.76 11.90
N ILE A 241 11.96 -6.31 13.03
CA ILE A 241 11.23 -6.34 14.31
C ILE A 241 10.79 -4.92 14.67
N ILE A 242 9.53 -4.64 14.53
CA ILE A 242 8.94 -3.32 14.73
C ILE A 242 8.07 -3.32 15.98
N GLY A 243 8.61 -2.78 17.08
CA GLY A 243 7.91 -2.83 18.37
C GLY A 243 7.61 -4.26 18.83
N GLY A 244 8.53 -5.19 18.61
CA GLY A 244 8.37 -6.61 18.93
C GLY A 244 7.57 -7.43 17.93
N VAL A 245 7.09 -6.84 16.82
CA VAL A 245 6.27 -7.53 15.82
C VAL A 245 7.09 -7.75 14.53
N PRO A 246 7.15 -8.98 14.00
CA PRO A 246 7.85 -9.26 12.75
C PRO A 246 7.08 -8.70 11.55
N MET A 247 7.78 -7.96 10.67
CA MET A 247 7.25 -7.36 9.46
C MET A 247 8.26 -7.51 8.32
N SER A 248 7.86 -8.08 7.19
CA SER A 248 8.74 -8.24 6.05
C SER A 248 9.02 -6.94 5.29
N TYR A 249 8.09 -5.99 5.34
CA TYR A 249 8.16 -4.70 4.65
C TYR A 249 7.35 -3.63 5.38
N ALA A 250 7.59 -2.37 5.06
CA ALA A 250 6.81 -1.28 5.61
C ALA A 250 5.36 -1.34 5.11
N GLY A 251 4.42 -1.48 6.04
CA GLY A 251 3.00 -1.69 5.72
C GLY A 251 2.59 -3.16 5.64
N ASP A 252 3.44 -4.09 6.09
CA ASP A 252 3.09 -5.51 6.21
C ASP A 252 1.88 -5.69 7.14
N PRO A 253 0.77 -6.30 6.65
CA PRO A 253 -0.43 -6.51 7.45
C PRO A 253 -0.23 -7.26 8.76
N ARG A 254 0.80 -8.12 8.86
CA ARG A 254 1.16 -8.83 10.08
C ARG A 254 1.48 -7.88 11.23
N GLY A 255 1.93 -6.66 10.93
CA GLY A 255 2.15 -5.61 11.92
C GLY A 255 0.89 -5.10 12.63
N GLY A 256 -0.29 -5.48 12.16
CA GLY A 256 -1.57 -5.03 12.69
C GLY A 256 -1.82 -3.53 12.49
N ALA A 257 -3.03 -3.09 12.88
CA ALA A 257 -3.43 -1.70 12.68
C ALA A 257 -2.51 -0.68 13.37
N ALA A 258 -1.95 -1.06 14.52
CA ALA A 258 -1.07 -0.20 15.31
C ALA A 258 0.22 0.16 14.55
N ASN A 259 0.79 -0.75 13.77
CA ASN A 259 2.01 -0.50 13.00
C ASN A 259 1.73 -0.09 11.54
N VAL A 260 0.57 -0.47 10.97
CA VAL A 260 0.32 -0.35 9.53
C VAL A 260 -0.49 0.90 9.16
N CYS A 261 -1.52 1.25 9.95
CA CYS A 261 -2.39 2.39 9.62
C CYS A 261 -1.62 3.70 9.56
N ASN A 262 -1.71 4.42 8.43
CA ASN A 262 -1.01 5.69 8.18
C ASN A 262 0.54 5.60 8.29
N CYS A 263 1.14 4.42 8.22
CA CYS A 263 2.59 4.29 8.12
C CYS A 263 3.09 4.96 6.83
N ARG A 264 4.27 5.57 6.89
CA ARG A 264 4.95 6.23 5.76
C ARG A 264 6.38 5.76 5.57
N CYS A 265 6.87 4.87 6.43
CA CYS A 265 8.21 4.30 6.30
C CYS A 265 8.38 3.62 4.94
N VAL A 266 9.61 3.47 4.52
CA VAL A 266 9.97 2.74 3.29
C VAL A 266 11.00 1.67 3.60
N VAL A 267 11.20 0.74 2.67
CA VAL A 267 12.29 -0.22 2.70
C VAL A 267 13.16 0.03 1.49
N VAL A 268 14.45 0.11 1.71
CA VAL A 268 15.47 0.20 0.66
C VAL A 268 16.09 -1.18 0.49
N TYR A 269 16.31 -1.59 -0.75
CA TYR A 269 16.86 -2.88 -1.11
C TYR A 269 18.24 -2.68 -1.74
N THR A 270 19.26 -3.42 -1.23
CA THR A 270 20.65 -3.34 -1.70
C THR A 270 21.24 -4.72 -1.89
N ASP A 271 22.25 -4.84 -2.75
CA ASP A 271 23.06 -6.07 -2.87
C ASP A 271 23.98 -6.22 -1.65
N ILE A 272 24.16 -7.44 -1.15
CA ILE A 272 25.06 -7.75 0.00
C ILE A 272 26.53 -7.38 -0.32
N ARG A 273 26.91 -7.37 -1.60
CA ARG A 273 28.27 -7.04 -2.04
C ARG A 273 28.62 -5.56 -1.95
N ASP A 274 27.60 -4.71 -1.89
CA ASP A 274 27.81 -3.31 -1.57
C ASP A 274 28.04 -3.25 -0.07
N SER A 275 29.31 -3.37 0.35
CA SER A 275 29.72 -3.17 1.74
C SER A 275 29.38 -1.73 2.13
N VAL A 276 28.22 -1.59 2.75
CA VAL A 276 27.74 -0.34 3.33
C VAL A 276 28.37 -0.23 4.71
N GLU A 277 29.70 -0.17 4.75
CA GLU A 277 30.35 -0.06 6.07
C GLU A 277 30.36 1.37 6.60
N ASP A 278 30.19 2.42 5.76
CA ASP A 278 30.57 3.74 6.23
C ASP A 278 29.63 4.94 6.00
N ASP A 279 28.48 4.81 5.32
CA ASP A 279 27.75 6.02 4.92
C ASP A 279 26.23 6.07 5.29
N PHE A 280 25.75 5.23 6.22
CA PHE A 280 24.39 5.35 6.72
C PHE A 280 24.34 6.30 7.90
N ASP A 281 24.05 7.56 7.66
CA ASP A 281 23.66 8.49 8.70
C ASP A 281 22.11 8.49 8.81
N PRO A 282 21.56 7.99 9.93
CA PRO A 282 20.12 8.05 10.18
C PRO A 282 19.56 9.47 10.12
N ASP A 283 20.39 10.47 10.39
CA ASP A 283 20.01 11.88 10.44
C ASP A 283 19.86 12.51 9.03
N ASP A 284 20.42 11.86 7.99
CA ASP A 284 20.23 12.26 6.58
C ASP A 284 18.76 12.23 6.11
N PHE A 285 17.84 11.72 6.91
CA PHE A 285 16.42 11.56 6.58
C PHE A 285 15.50 12.53 7.33
N GLU A 286 16.01 13.56 7.97
CA GLU A 286 15.22 14.47 8.80
C GLU A 286 14.09 15.21 8.08
N ASP A 287 14.11 15.30 6.74
CA ASP A 287 13.16 16.09 5.94
C ASP A 287 12.26 15.28 4.97
N VAL A 288 12.03 13.98 5.21
CA VAL A 288 11.17 13.14 4.33
C VAL A 288 9.73 13.00 4.83
#